data_a52b518aeaf53ca2619afa77cb6c5b0a
#
_entry.id   a52b518aeaf53ca2619afa77cb6c5b0a
#
_cell.length_a   1.000
_cell.length_b   1.000
_cell.length_c   1.000
_cell.angle_alpha   90.00
_cell.angle_beta   90.00
_cell.angle_gamma   90.00
#
_symmetry.space_group_name_H-M   'P 1'
#
loop_
_entity.id
_entity.type
_entity.pdbx_description
1 polymer ?
#
loop_
_entity_poly.entity_id
_entity_poly.type
_entity_poly.pdbx_seq_one_letter_code
_entity_poly.pdbx_strand_id
1 'polypeptide(L)'
;GFQWLDGSFLENIEQLENRPPNDLDLVTFYKGIDIPQQQQIAVKFPEFSSSQLSKQSFKIDHYPVDYGYNPDVTVEITRYWLQLFSHKRNSVWKGMLRIELNTPKIDLNALNLLNNSSL
;
A
#
# COMPACT_ATOMS: atom_id res chain seq x y z
N GLY A 1 -12.00 -3.87 2.25
CA GLY A 1 -10.62 -3.74 2.66
C GLY A 1 -10.14 -2.30 2.74
N PHE A 2 -8.93 -2.17 3.14
CA PHE A 2 -8.30 -0.86 3.28
C PHE A 2 -6.79 -1.00 3.08
N GLN A 3 -6.11 0.14 2.90
CA GLN A 3 -4.68 0.18 2.69
C GLN A 3 -4.02 1.15 3.65
N TRP A 4 -2.80 0.83 4.06
CA TRP A 4 -1.90 1.75 4.76
C TRP A 4 -0.77 2.15 3.81
N LEU A 5 -0.51 3.45 3.73
CA LEU A 5 0.54 4.03 2.90
C LEU A 5 1.62 4.64 3.76
N ASP A 6 2.87 4.37 3.38
CA ASP A 6 4.06 4.90 4.02
C ASP A 6 5.18 5.09 2.98
N GLY A 7 6.36 5.46 3.42
CA GLY A 7 7.52 5.68 2.57
C GLY A 7 7.94 7.14 2.51
N SER A 8 8.97 7.43 1.74
CA SER A 8 9.52 8.79 1.62
C SER A 8 8.53 9.80 1.06
N PHE A 9 7.51 9.31 0.34
CA PHE A 9 6.40 10.12 -0.16
C PHE A 9 5.71 10.93 0.95
N LEU A 10 5.61 10.37 2.18
CA LEU A 10 4.95 11.02 3.31
C LEU A 10 5.90 11.91 4.13
N GLU A 11 7.17 11.99 3.80
CA GLU A 11 8.18 12.71 4.56
C GLU A 11 8.63 14.03 3.90
N ASN A 12 7.95 14.46 2.84
CA ASN A 12 8.29 15.67 2.09
C ASN A 12 9.76 15.69 1.65
N ILE A 13 10.18 14.60 1.05
CA ILE A 13 11.57 14.37 0.63
C ILE A 13 12.06 15.42 -0.37
N GLU A 14 11.16 16.01 -1.18
CA GLU A 14 11.53 17.08 -2.11
C GLU A 14 12.20 18.26 -1.40
N GLN A 15 11.73 18.63 -0.20
CA GLN A 15 12.33 19.71 0.59
C GLN A 15 13.50 19.22 1.45
N LEU A 16 13.36 18.03 2.06
CA LEU A 16 14.37 17.52 2.99
C LEU A 16 15.65 17.08 2.30
N GLU A 17 15.55 16.43 1.15
CA GLU A 17 16.70 15.83 0.46
C GLU A 17 16.85 16.32 -0.98
N ASN A 18 16.05 17.28 -1.42
CA ASN A 18 16.09 17.87 -2.76
C ASN A 18 16.02 16.80 -3.86
N ARG A 19 15.14 15.81 -3.70
CA ARG A 19 14.87 14.75 -4.67
C ARG A 19 13.39 14.39 -4.64
N PRO A 20 12.84 13.85 -5.73
CA PRO A 20 11.48 13.33 -5.71
C PRO A 20 11.40 12.08 -4.82
N PRO A 21 10.23 11.81 -4.20
CA PRO A 21 10.03 10.56 -3.49
C PRO A 21 10.09 9.40 -4.47
N ASN A 22 10.88 8.37 -4.15
CA ASN A 22 11.08 7.22 -5.02
C ASN A 22 10.61 5.90 -4.42
N ASP A 23 10.06 5.93 -3.21
CA ASP A 23 9.50 4.76 -2.55
C ASP A 23 8.15 5.09 -1.95
N LEU A 24 7.20 4.22 -2.22
CA LEU A 24 5.88 4.18 -1.59
C LEU A 24 5.67 2.77 -1.09
N ASP A 25 5.50 2.63 0.20
CA ASP A 25 5.21 1.35 0.84
C ASP A 25 3.70 1.25 1.06
N LEU A 26 3.13 0.12 0.68
CA LEU A 26 1.70 -0.08 0.67
C LEU A 26 1.36 -1.45 1.24
N VAL A 27 0.54 -1.48 2.27
CA VAL A 27 -0.03 -2.72 2.80
C VAL A 27 -1.52 -2.73 2.50
N THR A 28 -1.98 -3.79 1.84
CA THR A 28 -3.41 -4.00 1.56
C THR A 28 -3.97 -5.03 2.51
N PHE A 29 -4.95 -4.62 3.32
CA PHE A 29 -5.70 -5.49 4.20
C PHE A 29 -6.99 -5.92 3.51
N TYR A 30 -7.18 -7.21 3.32
CA TYR A 30 -8.35 -7.76 2.64
C TYR A 30 -8.87 -9.02 3.35
N LYS A 31 -10.08 -9.41 3.03
CA LYS A 31 -10.68 -10.68 3.49
C LYS A 31 -11.72 -11.17 2.48
N GLY A 32 -12.13 -12.42 2.63
CA GLY A 32 -13.22 -12.98 1.84
C GLY A 32 -12.86 -13.34 0.41
N ILE A 33 -11.58 -13.53 0.11
CA ILE A 33 -11.10 -13.99 -1.18
C ILE A 33 -10.92 -15.51 -1.10
N ASP A 34 -11.68 -16.26 -1.90
CA ASP A 34 -11.59 -17.72 -1.94
C ASP A 34 -10.37 -18.19 -2.74
N ILE A 35 -10.10 -19.51 -2.68
CA ILE A 35 -8.93 -20.08 -3.35
C ILE A 35 -8.96 -19.87 -4.87
N PRO A 36 -10.09 -20.09 -5.59
CA PRO A 36 -10.14 -19.78 -7.02
C PRO A 36 -9.84 -18.32 -7.36
N GLN A 37 -10.34 -17.38 -6.55
CA GLN A 37 -10.04 -15.95 -6.72
C GLN A 37 -8.57 -15.65 -6.48
N GLN A 38 -7.96 -16.25 -5.46
CA GLN A 38 -6.52 -16.10 -5.20
C GLN A 38 -5.69 -16.60 -6.39
N GLN A 39 -6.07 -17.72 -6.98
CA GLN A 39 -5.40 -18.26 -8.16
C GLN A 39 -5.52 -17.33 -9.37
N GLN A 40 -6.69 -16.72 -9.58
CA GLN A 40 -6.89 -15.74 -10.64
C GLN A 40 -6.03 -14.51 -10.44
N ILE A 41 -5.93 -14.01 -9.22
CA ILE A 41 -5.07 -12.86 -8.89
C ILE A 41 -3.62 -13.21 -9.18
N ALA A 42 -3.16 -14.39 -8.78
CA ALA A 42 -1.78 -14.81 -9.03
C ALA A 42 -1.43 -14.85 -10.51
N VAL A 43 -2.38 -15.20 -11.38
CA VAL A 43 -2.18 -15.26 -12.83
C VAL A 43 -2.32 -13.89 -13.49
N LYS A 44 -3.38 -13.15 -13.15
CA LYS A 44 -3.74 -11.89 -13.83
C LYS A 44 -3.07 -10.66 -13.23
N PHE A 45 -2.72 -10.72 -11.95
CA PHE A 45 -2.14 -9.59 -11.24
C PHE A 45 -1.08 -10.08 -10.23
N PRO A 46 0.04 -10.64 -10.73
CA PRO A 46 1.08 -11.19 -9.86
C PRO A 46 1.73 -10.13 -8.98
N GLU A 47 1.70 -8.87 -9.37
CA GLU A 47 2.22 -7.75 -8.58
C GLU A 47 1.53 -7.61 -7.22
N PHE A 48 0.29 -8.10 -7.09
CA PHE A 48 -0.43 -8.07 -5.82
C PHE A 48 0.28 -8.86 -4.72
N SER A 49 0.89 -9.99 -5.07
CA SER A 49 1.53 -10.90 -4.11
C SER A 49 3.05 -10.81 -4.10
N SER A 50 3.65 -10.02 -5.00
CA SER A 50 5.10 -9.91 -5.12
C SER A 50 5.53 -8.45 -5.01
N SER A 51 6.20 -8.09 -3.91
CA SER A 51 6.74 -6.75 -3.72
C SER A 51 7.78 -6.39 -4.78
N GLN A 52 8.54 -7.37 -5.26
CA GLN A 52 9.51 -7.15 -6.33
C GLN A 52 8.81 -6.76 -7.63
N LEU A 53 7.75 -7.47 -8.02
CA LEU A 53 7.00 -7.15 -9.24
C LEU A 53 6.24 -5.84 -9.12
N SER A 54 5.65 -5.55 -7.97
CA SER A 54 4.97 -4.27 -7.75
C SER A 54 5.94 -3.10 -7.82
N LYS A 55 7.15 -3.27 -7.29
CA LYS A 55 8.20 -2.25 -7.39
C LYS A 55 8.60 -1.99 -8.84
N GLN A 56 8.80 -3.04 -9.61
CA GLN A 56 9.17 -2.92 -11.02
C GLN A 56 8.08 -2.27 -11.87
N SER A 57 6.83 -2.68 -11.68
CA SER A 57 5.70 -2.24 -12.50
C SER A 57 5.15 -0.87 -12.09
N PHE A 58 5.08 -0.59 -10.77
CA PHE A 58 4.37 0.57 -10.24
C PHE A 58 5.23 1.46 -9.35
N LYS A 59 6.47 1.10 -9.08
CA LYS A 59 7.35 1.79 -8.12
C LYS A 59 6.76 1.80 -6.70
N ILE A 60 6.08 0.73 -6.34
CA ILE A 60 5.41 0.55 -5.05
C ILE A 60 5.89 -0.76 -4.44
N ASP A 61 6.31 -0.73 -3.18
CA ASP A 61 6.53 -1.94 -2.39
C ASP A 61 5.20 -2.35 -1.76
N HIS A 62 4.55 -3.36 -2.35
CA HIS A 62 3.21 -3.79 -1.95
C HIS A 62 3.25 -5.09 -1.17
N TYR A 63 2.47 -5.13 -0.08
CA TYR A 63 2.35 -6.29 0.80
C TYR A 63 0.87 -6.57 1.09
N PRO A 64 0.34 -7.74 0.69
CA PRO A 64 -1.03 -8.12 1.01
C PRO A 64 -1.13 -8.78 2.38
N VAL A 65 -2.21 -8.49 3.11
CA VAL A 65 -2.52 -9.11 4.40
C VAL A 65 -3.96 -9.59 4.39
N ASP A 66 -4.16 -10.90 4.47
CA ASP A 66 -5.48 -11.50 4.64
C ASP A 66 -5.87 -11.49 6.11
N TYR A 67 -6.67 -10.53 6.53
CA TYR A 67 -7.07 -10.43 7.93
C TYR A 67 -8.27 -11.31 8.30
N GLY A 68 -8.82 -12.04 7.34
CA GLY A 68 -9.84 -13.06 7.58
C GLY A 68 -9.31 -14.49 7.74
N TYR A 69 -7.99 -14.68 7.54
CA TYR A 69 -7.40 -16.01 7.56
C TYR A 69 -7.24 -16.57 8.99
N ASN A 70 -6.57 -15.84 9.87
CA ASN A 70 -6.29 -16.28 11.23
C ASN A 70 -6.15 -15.07 12.14
N PRO A 71 -6.98 -14.95 13.19
CA PRO A 71 -6.93 -13.76 14.06
C PRO A 71 -5.58 -13.55 14.74
N ASP A 72 -4.93 -14.59 15.23
CA ASP A 72 -3.65 -14.47 15.93
C ASP A 72 -2.55 -13.96 14.97
N VAL A 73 -2.50 -14.52 13.76
CA VAL A 73 -1.57 -14.07 12.73
C VAL A 73 -1.84 -12.63 12.33
N THR A 74 -3.12 -12.25 12.21
CA THR A 74 -3.52 -10.89 11.88
C THR A 74 -3.02 -9.88 12.92
N VAL A 75 -3.17 -10.19 14.20
CA VAL A 75 -2.69 -9.33 15.29
C VAL A 75 -1.18 -9.11 15.18
N GLU A 76 -0.41 -10.18 14.99
CA GLU A 76 1.05 -10.10 14.90
C GLU A 76 1.52 -9.34 13.66
N ILE A 77 0.91 -9.57 12.51
CA ILE A 77 1.25 -8.86 11.27
C ILE A 77 0.88 -7.38 11.37
N THR A 78 -0.29 -7.07 11.94
CA THR A 78 -0.73 -5.68 12.13
C THR A 78 0.23 -4.94 13.05
N ARG A 79 0.65 -5.57 14.14
CA ARG A 79 1.64 -5.00 15.06
C ARG A 79 2.95 -4.70 14.34
N TYR A 80 3.43 -5.63 13.53
CA TYR A 80 4.66 -5.47 12.75
C TYR A 80 4.59 -4.26 11.82
N TRP A 81 3.53 -4.16 11.01
CA TRP A 81 3.39 -3.06 10.06
C TRP A 81 3.15 -1.72 10.75
N LEU A 82 2.39 -1.71 11.85
CA LEU A 82 2.17 -0.48 12.62
C LEU A 82 3.50 0.05 13.18
N GLN A 83 4.31 -0.82 13.74
CA GLN A 83 5.62 -0.43 14.28
C GLN A 83 6.53 0.10 13.17
N LEU A 84 6.58 -0.58 12.03
CA LEU A 84 7.44 -0.19 10.92
C LEU A 84 6.99 1.14 10.30
N PHE A 85 5.68 1.34 10.14
CA PHE A 85 5.11 2.49 9.43
C PHE A 85 4.96 3.73 10.32
N SER A 86 4.91 3.59 11.63
CA SER A 86 4.69 4.71 12.54
C SER A 86 5.97 5.41 13.00
N HIS A 87 7.14 4.88 12.61
CA HIS A 87 8.43 5.44 13.01
C HIS A 87 9.33 5.67 11.80
N LYS A 88 10.10 6.77 11.83
CA LYS A 88 11.22 6.95 10.92
C LYS A 88 12.36 6.01 11.31
N ARG A 89 13.35 5.84 10.42
CA ARG A 89 14.54 5.00 10.69
C ARG A 89 15.30 5.42 11.95
N ASN A 90 15.20 6.68 12.36
CA ASN A 90 15.81 7.21 13.58
C ASN A 90 14.89 7.09 14.80
N SER A 91 13.88 6.26 14.75
CA SER A 91 12.89 5.99 15.82
C SER A 91 11.97 7.18 16.16
N VAL A 92 11.92 8.20 15.33
CA VAL A 92 10.98 9.31 15.50
C VAL A 92 9.61 8.89 14.94
N TRP A 93 8.55 9.18 15.69
CA TRP A 93 7.18 8.91 15.24
C TRP A 93 6.85 9.68 13.97
N LYS A 94 6.16 9.03 13.05
CA LYS A 94 5.64 9.63 11.83
C LYS A 94 4.21 9.17 11.58
N GLY A 95 3.47 9.96 10.81
CA GLY A 95 2.14 9.57 10.36
C GLY A 95 2.19 8.56 9.22
N MET A 96 1.07 7.88 9.02
CA MET A 96 0.80 7.08 7.83
C MET A 96 -0.63 7.37 7.38
N LEU A 97 -0.92 7.10 6.09
CA LEU A 97 -2.25 7.31 5.54
C LEU A 97 -3.01 5.98 5.49
N ARG A 98 -4.30 6.07 5.78
CA ARG A 98 -5.23 4.96 5.54
C ARG A 98 -6.17 5.34 4.41
N ILE A 99 -6.31 4.43 3.44
CA ILE A 99 -7.23 4.58 2.31
C ILE A 99 -8.21 3.43 2.33
N GLU A 100 -9.50 3.75 2.32
CA GLU A 100 -10.53 2.73 2.17
C GLU A 100 -10.59 2.25 0.72
N LEU A 101 -10.84 0.97 0.53
CA LEU A 101 -11.05 0.37 -0.78
C LEU A 101 -12.54 0.36 -1.11
N ASN A 102 -12.87 0.07 -2.37
CA ASN A 102 -14.24 0.05 -2.87
C ASN A 102 -14.91 1.44 -2.81
N THR A 103 -14.21 2.43 -3.32
CA THR A 103 -14.70 3.81 -3.41
C THR A 103 -14.77 4.25 -4.89
N PRO A 104 -15.68 3.67 -5.70
CA PRO A 104 -15.65 3.85 -7.15
C PRO A 104 -15.86 5.30 -7.60
N LYS A 105 -16.65 6.08 -6.86
CA LYS A 105 -16.87 7.50 -7.21
C LYS A 105 -15.62 8.33 -6.97
N ILE A 106 -14.94 8.10 -5.86
CA ILE A 106 -13.69 8.81 -5.53
C ILE A 106 -12.60 8.41 -6.52
N ASP A 107 -12.51 7.12 -6.82
CA ASP A 107 -11.53 6.59 -7.78
C ASP A 107 -11.74 7.18 -9.16
N LEU A 108 -12.99 7.30 -9.62
CA LEU A 108 -13.32 7.90 -10.90
C LEU A 108 -12.95 9.39 -10.94
N ASN A 109 -13.23 10.12 -9.87
CA ASN A 109 -12.85 11.54 -9.76
C ASN A 109 -11.34 11.71 -9.80
N ALA A 110 -10.59 10.86 -9.10
CA ALA A 110 -9.13 10.87 -9.12
C ALA A 110 -8.59 10.59 -10.53
N LEU A 111 -9.14 9.58 -11.21
CA LEU A 111 -8.75 9.23 -12.56
C LEU A 111 -9.01 10.39 -13.53
N ASN A 112 -10.18 11.03 -13.44
CA ASN A 112 -10.53 12.18 -14.28
C ASN A 112 -9.56 13.36 -14.03
N LEU A 113 -9.20 13.60 -12.78
CA LEU A 113 -8.26 14.66 -12.42
C LEU A 113 -6.88 14.38 -13.06
N LEU A 114 -6.40 13.14 -12.99
CA LEU A 114 -5.12 12.76 -13.57
C LEU A 114 -5.14 12.85 -15.10
N ASN A 115 -6.23 12.42 -15.74
CA ASN A 115 -6.36 12.47 -17.19
C ASN A 115 -6.45 13.89 -17.74
N ASN A 116 -6.96 14.83 -16.95
CA ASN A 116 -7.09 16.25 -17.32
C ASN A 116 -5.91 17.10 -16.84
N SER A 117 -4.94 16.49 -16.19
CA SER A 117 -3.73 17.16 -15.73
C SER A 117 -2.70 17.23 -16.85
N SER A 118 -1.94 18.33 -16.89
CA SER A 118 -0.83 18.52 -17.83
C SER A 118 0.50 18.02 -17.28
N LEU A 119 0.45 17.15 -16.35
CA LEU A 119 1.66 16.57 -15.75
C LEU A 119 2.49 15.76 -16.75
#